data_560c2b31df524be1fd3e3bd5c1e58c19
#
_entry.id   560c2b31df524be1fd3e3bd5c1e58c19
#
_cell.length_a   1.000
_cell.length_b   1.000
_cell.length_c   1.000
_cell.angle_alpha   90.00
_cell.angle_beta   90.00
_cell.angle_gamma   90.00
#
_symmetry.space_group_name_H-M   'P 1'
#
loop_
_entity.id
_entity.type
_entity.pdbx_description
1 polymer ?
#
loop_
_entity_poly.entity_id
_entity_poly.type
_entity_poly.pdbx_seq_one_letter_code
_entity_poly.pdbx_strand_id
1 'polypeptide(L)'
;MERRHFLLGASALGLTACAQPERSLLDEWADNELELVPGGPRAPSTTTTAAPVGDSNTVAPAEENSPYPFDIPPEDLPGLSYVAEAIVSTVAVTASPGGNDVLFTFDNPIPSGGPLVFLVEEFDGLENYRVLLPTRPNGNVGWVSGADVLLTRHNYDIKVRLDDFVLVLSERGVPIFETMVGVAREDAPTPLGRYYTTELLQPPTPDSVYGTYAYGLSGYSEVLTEFAGGDGQLGIHGTNDPSTLGTNVSSGCIRLHNDDISLLV
;
A
#
# COMPACT_ATOMS: atom_id res chain seq x y z
N MET A 1 38.90 -35.73 -57.74
CA MET A 1 37.43 -35.58 -57.89
C MET A 1 36.86 -35.12 -56.57
N GLU A 2 36.76 -33.80 -56.37
CA GLU A 2 36.22 -33.17 -55.18
C GLU A 2 34.71 -32.95 -55.34
N ARG A 3 33.93 -33.43 -54.42
CA ARG A 3 32.53 -33.12 -54.31
C ARG A 3 32.33 -32.01 -53.25
N ARG A 4 32.01 -30.78 -53.69
CA ARG A 4 31.61 -29.67 -52.88
C ARG A 4 30.19 -29.90 -52.42
N HIS A 5 29.97 -29.97 -51.10
CA HIS A 5 28.63 -29.86 -50.50
C HIS A 5 28.31 -28.41 -50.21
N PHE A 6 27.23 -27.92 -50.80
CA PHE A 6 26.62 -26.63 -50.53
C PHE A 6 25.72 -26.76 -49.31
N LEU A 7 26.06 -26.06 -48.22
CA LEU A 7 25.19 -25.92 -47.07
C LEU A 7 24.35 -24.64 -47.24
N LEU A 8 23.03 -24.79 -47.42
CA LEU A 8 22.04 -23.73 -47.32
C LEU A 8 21.85 -23.40 -45.87
N GLY A 9 22.30 -22.21 -45.46
CA GLY A 9 21.98 -21.62 -44.14
C GLY A 9 20.53 -21.10 -44.13
N ALA A 10 19.69 -21.74 -43.36
CA ALA A 10 18.39 -21.18 -43.02
C ALA A 10 18.58 -20.12 -41.92
N SER A 11 18.42 -18.85 -42.29
CA SER A 11 18.33 -17.75 -41.32
C SER A 11 17.00 -17.82 -40.62
N ALA A 12 17.01 -18.32 -39.39
CA ALA A 12 15.90 -18.15 -38.46
C ALA A 12 15.88 -16.68 -38.00
N LEU A 13 14.97 -15.89 -38.54
CA LEU A 13 14.60 -14.60 -37.97
C LEU A 13 13.92 -14.86 -36.62
N GLY A 14 14.69 -14.82 -35.55
CA GLY A 14 14.16 -14.76 -34.21
C GLY A 14 13.48 -13.42 -34.00
N LEU A 15 12.16 -13.41 -33.99
CA LEU A 15 11.38 -12.34 -33.42
C LEU A 15 11.61 -12.36 -31.91
N THR A 16 12.62 -11.63 -31.45
CA THR A 16 12.76 -11.27 -30.05
C THR A 16 11.68 -10.23 -29.81
N ALA A 17 10.57 -10.68 -29.25
CA ALA A 17 9.63 -9.77 -28.60
C ALA A 17 10.40 -9.19 -27.41
N CYS A 18 10.92 -7.97 -27.56
CA CYS A 18 11.40 -7.17 -26.45
C CYS A 18 10.17 -6.87 -25.58
N ALA A 19 9.98 -7.67 -24.54
CA ALA A 19 9.20 -7.23 -23.40
C ALA A 19 9.92 -5.98 -22.89
N GLN A 20 9.31 -4.81 -23.07
CA GLN A 20 9.82 -3.59 -22.45
C GLN A 20 9.79 -3.82 -20.95
N PRO A 21 10.89 -3.55 -20.22
CA PRO A 21 10.83 -3.59 -18.76
C PRO A 21 9.74 -2.62 -18.31
N GLU A 22 8.86 -3.10 -17.45
CA GLU A 22 7.89 -2.24 -16.80
C GLU A 22 8.70 -1.19 -16.02
N ARG A 23 8.43 0.10 -16.26
CA ARG A 23 9.08 1.18 -15.51
C ARG A 23 8.55 1.18 -14.08
N SER A 24 9.36 1.63 -13.11
CA SER A 24 8.85 1.87 -11.77
C SER A 24 7.80 2.99 -11.79
N LEU A 25 6.91 2.99 -10.81
CA LEU A 25 5.97 4.08 -10.61
C LEU A 25 6.70 5.42 -10.58
N LEU A 26 7.84 5.50 -9.88
CA LEU A 26 8.64 6.71 -9.72
C LEU A 26 9.29 7.19 -11.03
N ASP A 27 9.69 6.27 -11.93
CA ASP A 27 10.32 6.66 -13.21
C ASP A 27 9.29 7.16 -14.23
N GLU A 28 8.08 6.60 -14.23
CA GLU A 28 7.00 7.09 -15.08
C GLU A 28 6.55 8.49 -14.64
N TRP A 29 6.72 8.78 -13.34
CA TRP A 29 6.34 10.04 -12.74
C TRP A 29 7.43 11.12 -12.80
N ALA A 30 8.70 10.75 -12.85
CA ALA A 30 9.80 11.69 -12.98
C ALA A 30 9.73 12.52 -14.29
N ASP A 31 9.10 11.96 -15.33
CA ASP A 31 8.95 12.62 -16.64
C ASP A 31 7.63 13.40 -16.80
N ASN A 32 6.72 13.35 -15.81
CA ASN A 32 5.42 14.02 -15.86
C ASN A 32 5.10 14.70 -14.53
N GLU A 33 4.55 15.91 -14.55
CA GLU A 33 4.02 16.57 -13.35
C GLU A 33 2.88 15.72 -12.75
N LEU A 34 3.14 15.11 -11.60
CA LEU A 34 2.18 14.30 -10.86
C LEU A 34 1.22 15.18 -10.08
N GLU A 35 -0.05 14.95 -10.26
CA GLU A 35 -1.05 15.49 -9.38
C GLU A 35 -1.24 14.53 -8.20
N LEU A 36 -0.78 14.95 -7.01
CA LEU A 36 -1.10 14.26 -5.76
C LEU A 36 -2.59 14.41 -5.51
N VAL A 37 -3.29 13.30 -5.33
CA VAL A 37 -4.66 13.32 -4.84
C VAL A 37 -4.62 13.69 -3.37
N PRO A 38 -5.07 14.89 -2.96
CA PRO A 38 -5.02 15.31 -1.56
C PRO A 38 -5.96 14.45 -0.72
N GLY A 39 -5.40 13.64 0.13
CA GLY A 39 -6.15 12.89 1.15
C GLY A 39 -6.83 11.63 0.61
N GLY A 40 -6.40 10.48 1.11
CA GLY A 40 -7.25 9.30 1.16
C GLY A 40 -8.60 9.65 1.79
N PRO A 41 -9.63 8.79 1.71
CA PRO A 41 -11.02 9.15 1.89
C PRO A 41 -11.25 9.89 3.20
N ARG A 42 -11.44 11.19 3.11
CA ARG A 42 -11.91 12.03 4.20
C ARG A 42 -13.38 11.66 4.37
N ALA A 43 -13.75 11.11 5.51
CA ALA A 43 -15.15 10.82 5.83
C ALA A 43 -16.02 12.03 5.48
N PRO A 44 -17.16 11.83 4.79
CA PRO A 44 -18.03 12.93 4.42
C PRO A 44 -18.46 13.66 5.69
N SER A 45 -18.19 14.96 5.77
CA SER A 45 -18.72 15.83 6.81
C SER A 45 -20.23 15.96 6.61
N THR A 46 -21.00 15.09 7.23
CA THR A 46 -22.45 15.28 7.33
C THR A 46 -22.73 16.40 8.32
N THR A 47 -23.03 17.57 7.79
CA THR A 47 -23.67 18.64 8.56
C THR A 47 -25.08 18.19 8.88
N THR A 48 -25.28 17.52 10.00
CA THR A 48 -26.61 17.20 10.53
C THR A 48 -27.08 18.39 11.33
N THR A 49 -28.10 19.08 10.83
CA THR A 49 -28.87 20.07 11.55
C THR A 49 -29.56 19.37 12.73
N ALA A 50 -29.17 19.71 13.95
CA ALA A 50 -29.72 19.16 15.19
C ALA A 50 -31.17 19.60 15.40
N ALA A 51 -32.06 18.63 15.58
CA ALA A 51 -33.33 18.81 16.25
C ALA A 51 -33.13 18.63 17.78
N PRO A 52 -33.84 19.34 18.66
CA PRO A 52 -33.62 19.27 20.10
C PRO A 52 -34.14 17.94 20.65
N VAL A 53 -33.31 17.19 21.32
CA VAL A 53 -33.68 15.99 22.09
C VAL A 53 -33.39 16.23 23.55
N GLY A 54 -34.38 15.85 24.36
CA GLY A 54 -34.42 16.04 25.79
C GLY A 54 -33.33 15.26 26.54
N ASP A 55 -33.05 15.81 27.73
CA ASP A 55 -32.13 15.31 28.74
C ASP A 55 -32.35 13.86 29.14
N SER A 56 -31.36 13.03 28.87
CA SER A 56 -30.97 11.89 29.71
C SER A 56 -29.53 11.48 29.34
N ASN A 57 -28.56 12.25 29.83
CA ASN A 57 -27.14 11.98 29.63
C ASN A 57 -26.55 11.45 30.94
N THR A 58 -26.63 10.14 31.18
CA THR A 58 -25.66 9.43 31.99
C THR A 58 -24.62 8.83 31.03
N VAL A 59 -23.68 9.65 30.66
CA VAL A 59 -22.42 9.17 30.10
C VAL A 59 -21.73 8.42 31.23
N ALA A 60 -21.56 7.08 31.06
CA ALA A 60 -20.66 6.32 31.91
C ALA A 60 -19.28 6.98 31.87
N PRO A 61 -18.57 7.10 32.99
CA PRO A 61 -17.23 7.66 32.98
C PRO A 61 -16.38 6.78 32.05
N ALA A 62 -15.67 7.42 31.11
CA ALA A 62 -14.64 6.77 30.31
C ALA A 62 -13.72 6.00 31.27
N GLU A 63 -13.44 4.74 30.98
CA GLU A 63 -12.49 3.95 31.78
C GLU A 63 -11.12 4.62 31.66
N GLU A 64 -10.67 5.17 32.78
CA GLU A 64 -9.48 6.03 32.92
C GLU A 64 -8.15 5.27 32.63
N ASN A 65 -8.20 4.04 32.10
CA ASN A 65 -7.06 3.14 31.89
C ASN A 65 -7.04 2.39 30.53
N SER A 66 -7.73 2.89 29.50
CA SER A 66 -7.52 2.29 28.16
C SER A 66 -6.08 2.61 27.69
N PRO A 67 -5.24 1.61 27.37
CA PRO A 67 -3.93 1.86 26.79
C PRO A 67 -4.01 2.46 25.38
N TYR A 68 -5.19 2.53 24.79
CA TYR A 68 -5.42 3.09 23.48
C TYR A 68 -5.91 4.54 23.59
N PRO A 69 -5.48 5.43 22.70
CA PRO A 69 -5.90 6.84 22.68
C PRO A 69 -7.39 7.03 22.29
N PHE A 70 -8.08 5.92 22.04
CA PHE A 70 -9.51 5.84 21.75
C PHE A 70 -10.15 4.80 22.67
N ASP A 71 -11.42 5.01 23.01
CA ASP A 71 -12.16 4.24 24.03
C ASP A 71 -12.38 2.74 23.71
N ILE A 72 -11.99 2.27 22.55
CA ILE A 72 -12.24 0.90 22.08
C ILE A 72 -10.92 0.26 21.59
N PRO A 73 -10.47 -0.85 22.21
CA PRO A 73 -9.33 -1.61 21.75
C PRO A 73 -9.51 -2.13 20.32
N PRO A 74 -8.45 -2.18 19.49
CA PRO A 74 -8.54 -2.66 18.10
C PRO A 74 -9.08 -4.08 17.95
N GLU A 75 -8.81 -4.96 18.91
CA GLU A 75 -9.29 -6.35 18.92
C GLU A 75 -10.81 -6.49 19.07
N ASP A 76 -11.48 -5.48 19.64
CA ASP A 76 -12.94 -5.47 19.82
C ASP A 76 -13.70 -4.97 18.59
N LEU A 77 -12.98 -4.41 17.61
CA LEU A 77 -13.56 -3.91 16.37
C LEU A 77 -12.89 -4.54 15.16
N PRO A 78 -13.49 -5.57 14.55
CA PRO A 78 -12.96 -6.18 13.33
C PRO A 78 -12.70 -5.15 12.24
N GLY A 79 -11.53 -5.21 11.60
CA GLY A 79 -11.13 -4.28 10.53
C GLY A 79 -10.71 -2.88 11.00
N LEU A 80 -10.68 -2.61 12.32
CA LEU A 80 -10.15 -1.35 12.83
C LEU A 80 -8.62 -1.32 12.71
N SER A 81 -8.10 -0.25 12.14
CA SER A 81 -6.65 0.02 12.06
C SER A 81 -6.35 1.45 12.48
N TYR A 82 -5.22 1.63 13.14
CA TYR A 82 -4.70 2.96 13.49
C TYR A 82 -3.54 3.32 12.56
N VAL A 83 -3.54 4.58 12.14
CA VAL A 83 -2.52 5.18 11.26
C VAL A 83 -1.83 6.29 12.03
N ALA A 84 -0.52 6.24 12.09
CA ALA A 84 0.35 7.30 12.62
C ALA A 84 0.89 8.12 11.43
N GLU A 85 0.36 9.33 11.25
CA GLU A 85 0.82 10.28 10.22
C GLU A 85 1.85 11.23 10.82
N ALA A 86 3.02 11.36 10.19
CA ALA A 86 4.07 12.24 10.66
C ALA A 86 3.67 13.71 10.59
N ILE A 87 3.88 14.45 11.69
CA ILE A 87 3.66 15.90 11.78
C ILE A 87 4.97 16.70 11.87
N VAL A 88 6.09 16.00 11.87
CA VAL A 88 7.45 16.57 11.85
C VAL A 88 8.12 16.25 10.52
N SER A 89 9.18 16.97 10.17
CA SER A 89 9.91 16.77 8.90
C SER A 89 10.74 15.49 8.86
N THR A 90 11.03 14.89 10.01
CA THR A 90 11.86 13.69 10.12
C THR A 90 11.42 12.90 11.34
N VAL A 91 11.10 11.62 11.16
CA VAL A 91 10.70 10.70 12.23
C VAL A 91 11.83 9.72 12.51
N ALA A 92 12.27 9.69 13.76
CA ALA A 92 13.20 8.67 14.25
C ALA A 92 12.42 7.44 14.76
N VAL A 93 12.79 6.27 14.29
CA VAL A 93 12.24 4.99 14.74
C VAL A 93 13.26 4.29 15.63
N THR A 94 12.86 3.91 16.84
CA THR A 94 13.73 3.32 17.85
C THR A 94 13.43 1.84 18.10
N ALA A 95 14.38 1.12 18.68
CA ALA A 95 14.25 -0.31 19.00
C ALA A 95 13.29 -0.56 20.16
N SER A 96 13.11 0.41 21.06
CA SER A 96 12.25 0.31 22.25
C SER A 96 11.48 1.63 22.46
N PRO A 97 10.33 1.59 23.14
CA PRO A 97 9.52 2.79 23.36
C PRO A 97 10.30 3.83 24.16
N GLY A 98 10.36 5.07 23.64
CA GLY A 98 11.13 6.16 24.22
C GLY A 98 12.64 5.95 24.29
N GLY A 99 13.16 4.93 23.58
CA GLY A 99 14.59 4.58 23.56
C GLY A 99 15.43 5.56 22.72
N ASN A 100 16.77 5.45 22.88
CA ASN A 100 17.72 6.25 22.11
C ASN A 100 18.38 5.48 20.95
N ASP A 101 18.12 4.15 20.86
CA ASP A 101 18.67 3.31 19.81
C ASP A 101 17.85 3.47 18.54
N VAL A 102 18.24 4.43 17.70
CA VAL A 102 17.59 4.71 16.42
C VAL A 102 17.91 3.61 15.42
N LEU A 103 16.88 2.91 14.94
CA LEU A 103 16.97 1.89 13.90
C LEU A 103 16.89 2.51 12.52
N PHE A 104 15.96 3.45 12.33
CA PHE A 104 15.66 4.11 11.06
C PHE A 104 15.32 5.57 11.28
N THR A 105 15.51 6.34 10.23
CA THR A 105 15.06 7.73 10.14
C THR A 105 14.33 7.91 8.81
N PHE A 106 13.13 8.48 8.84
CA PHE A 106 12.32 8.71 7.66
C PHE A 106 12.03 10.20 7.50
N ASP A 107 12.14 10.69 6.28
CA ASP A 107 11.78 12.05 5.94
C ASP A 107 10.27 12.17 5.68
N ASN A 108 9.70 13.32 6.03
CA ASN A 108 8.33 13.72 5.74
C ASN A 108 8.35 15.12 5.11
N PRO A 109 7.80 15.32 3.91
CA PRO A 109 7.07 14.33 3.10
C PRO A 109 7.97 13.23 2.53
N ILE A 110 7.33 12.13 2.11
CA ILE A 110 8.01 11.05 1.36
C ILE A 110 8.43 11.54 -0.03
N PRO A 111 9.29 10.82 -0.79
CA PRO A 111 9.82 11.31 -2.07
C PRO A 111 8.76 11.72 -3.11
N SER A 112 7.59 11.09 -3.11
CA SER A 112 6.46 11.47 -3.98
C SER A 112 5.75 12.76 -3.55
N GLY A 113 6.11 13.33 -2.39
CA GLY A 113 5.50 14.53 -1.83
C GLY A 113 4.30 14.25 -0.91
N GLY A 114 3.88 13.00 -0.77
CA GLY A 114 2.82 12.60 0.15
C GLY A 114 3.28 12.61 1.62
N PRO A 115 2.35 12.52 2.59
CA PRO A 115 2.69 12.41 4.00
C PRO A 115 3.34 11.06 4.31
N LEU A 116 4.31 11.05 5.22
CA LEU A 116 4.81 9.82 5.80
C LEU A 116 3.76 9.26 6.77
N VAL A 117 3.35 8.03 6.54
CA VAL A 117 2.37 7.31 7.36
C VAL A 117 2.89 5.95 7.77
N PHE A 118 2.41 5.44 8.91
CA PHE A 118 2.73 4.12 9.41
C PHE A 118 1.46 3.41 9.90
N LEU A 119 1.40 2.10 9.75
CA LEU A 119 0.40 1.27 10.40
C LEU A 119 0.82 1.00 11.84
N VAL A 120 -0.04 1.35 12.81
CA VAL A 120 0.21 1.08 14.22
C VAL A 120 -0.12 -0.38 14.54
N GLU A 121 0.82 -1.05 15.20
CA GLU A 121 0.70 -2.44 15.64
C GLU A 121 0.42 -2.53 17.15
N GLU A 122 0.98 -1.59 17.94
CA GLU A 122 0.92 -1.63 19.40
C GLU A 122 1.07 -0.21 19.96
N PHE A 123 0.53 0.02 21.15
CA PHE A 123 0.70 1.23 21.95
C PHE A 123 1.31 0.86 23.31
N ASP A 124 2.31 1.59 23.79
CA ASP A 124 3.01 1.29 25.04
C ASP A 124 2.24 1.69 26.32
N GLY A 125 1.04 2.25 26.15
CA GLY A 125 0.22 2.78 27.25
C GLY A 125 0.67 4.14 27.77
N LEU A 126 1.66 4.77 27.13
CA LEU A 126 2.19 6.08 27.49
C LEU A 126 2.13 7.04 26.29
N GLU A 127 3.20 7.09 25.51
CA GLU A 127 3.32 8.09 24.42
C GLU A 127 3.97 7.51 23.16
N ASN A 128 4.19 6.19 23.07
CA ASN A 128 4.89 5.61 21.93
C ASN A 128 4.03 4.57 21.20
N TYR A 129 4.19 4.52 19.88
CA TYR A 129 3.50 3.57 19.02
C TYR A 129 4.52 2.65 18.34
N ARG A 130 4.29 1.35 18.45
CA ARG A 130 5.00 0.37 17.64
C ARG A 130 4.34 0.31 16.27
N VAL A 131 5.11 0.54 15.23
CA VAL A 131 4.60 0.68 13.87
C VAL A 131 5.27 -0.30 12.92
N LEU A 132 4.52 -0.75 11.90
CA LEU A 132 5.05 -1.47 10.77
C LEU A 132 5.83 -0.51 9.87
N LEU A 133 7.01 -0.93 9.41
CA LEU A 133 7.93 -0.06 8.66
C LEU A 133 7.96 -0.39 7.17
N PRO A 134 8.00 0.63 6.29
CA PRO A 134 8.18 0.45 4.86
C PRO A 134 9.66 0.22 4.52
N THR A 135 10.20 -0.91 4.97
CA THR A 135 11.62 -1.25 4.80
C THR A 135 11.82 -2.73 4.52
N ARG A 136 13.01 -3.07 3.99
CA ARG A 136 13.45 -4.45 3.88
C ARG A 136 14.19 -4.91 5.15
N PRO A 137 14.02 -6.17 5.57
CA PRO A 137 13.03 -7.14 5.10
C PRO A 137 11.60 -6.71 5.43
N ASN A 138 10.61 -7.25 4.69
CA ASN A 138 9.20 -7.03 4.99
C ASN A 138 8.85 -7.45 6.43
N GLY A 139 7.94 -6.72 7.07
CA GLY A 139 7.52 -7.01 8.43
C GLY A 139 8.42 -6.39 9.53
N ASN A 140 9.38 -5.55 9.19
CA ASN A 140 10.12 -4.76 10.18
C ASN A 140 9.16 -3.86 10.96
N VAL A 141 9.45 -3.74 12.26
CA VAL A 141 8.71 -2.88 13.19
C VAL A 141 9.68 -2.04 14.03
N GLY A 142 9.18 -0.96 14.57
CA GLY A 142 9.91 -0.12 15.51
C GLY A 142 8.98 0.85 16.21
N TRP A 143 9.52 1.65 17.12
CA TRP A 143 8.76 2.56 17.96
C TRP A 143 8.94 4.00 17.48
N VAL A 144 7.83 4.71 17.36
CA VAL A 144 7.79 6.15 17.09
C VAL A 144 7.19 6.90 18.28
N SER A 145 7.65 8.13 18.50
CA SER A 145 7.07 9.01 19.51
C SER A 145 5.70 9.51 19.09
N GLY A 146 4.73 9.49 19.99
CA GLY A 146 3.42 10.11 19.75
C GLY A 146 3.48 11.63 19.58
N ALA A 147 4.56 12.28 20.05
CA ALA A 147 4.78 13.70 19.81
C ALA A 147 5.11 14.03 18.33
N ASP A 148 5.56 13.03 17.56
CA ASP A 148 5.99 13.20 16.17
C ASP A 148 4.91 12.83 15.15
N VAL A 149 3.77 12.29 15.61
CA VAL A 149 2.72 11.76 14.74
C VAL A 149 1.32 12.19 15.18
N LEU A 150 0.43 12.32 14.22
CA LEU A 150 -1.03 12.43 14.45
C LEU A 150 -1.64 11.04 14.26
N LEU A 151 -2.37 10.57 15.27
CA LEU A 151 -3.04 9.28 15.19
C LEU A 151 -4.44 9.43 14.63
N THR A 152 -4.74 8.65 13.61
CA THR A 152 -6.06 8.50 13.02
C THR A 152 -6.46 7.04 12.96
N ARG A 153 -7.73 6.75 12.63
CA ARG A 153 -8.23 5.38 12.50
C ARG A 153 -9.13 5.23 11.28
N HIS A 154 -9.17 4.02 10.75
CA HIS A 154 -10.12 3.63 9.71
C HIS A 154 -10.62 2.19 9.92
N ASN A 155 -11.69 1.83 9.23
CA ASN A 155 -12.38 0.55 9.41
C ASN A 155 -12.28 -0.37 8.18
N TYR A 156 -11.39 -0.06 7.25
CA TYR A 156 -11.26 -0.81 6.00
C TYR A 156 -10.05 -1.74 6.05
N ASP A 157 -10.22 -2.95 5.53
CA ASP A 157 -9.14 -3.87 5.24
C ASP A 157 -9.29 -4.48 3.85
N ILE A 158 -8.16 -4.75 3.20
CA ILE A 158 -8.09 -5.43 1.93
C ILE A 158 -7.41 -6.78 2.15
N LYS A 159 -8.06 -7.85 1.71
CA LYS A 159 -7.50 -9.19 1.69
C LYS A 159 -7.34 -9.67 0.26
N VAL A 160 -6.13 -10.05 -0.13
CA VAL A 160 -5.85 -10.64 -1.44
C VAL A 160 -5.59 -12.13 -1.27
N ARG A 161 -6.38 -12.97 -1.93
CA ARG A 161 -6.20 -14.41 -2.03
C ARG A 161 -5.50 -14.68 -3.36
N LEU A 162 -4.18 -14.90 -3.31
CA LEU A 162 -3.35 -15.00 -4.52
C LEU A 162 -3.72 -16.21 -5.36
N ASP A 163 -3.96 -17.36 -4.73
CA ASP A 163 -4.30 -18.63 -5.41
C ASP A 163 -5.68 -18.58 -6.09
N ASP A 164 -6.60 -17.76 -5.55
CA ASP A 164 -7.94 -17.58 -6.08
C ASP A 164 -8.05 -16.40 -7.05
N PHE A 165 -7.01 -15.60 -7.19
CA PHE A 165 -7.01 -14.34 -7.95
C PHE A 165 -8.10 -13.36 -7.52
N VAL A 166 -8.32 -13.22 -6.21
CA VAL A 166 -9.42 -12.41 -5.67
C VAL A 166 -8.91 -11.41 -4.65
N LEU A 167 -9.39 -10.17 -4.77
CA LEU A 167 -9.28 -9.12 -3.76
C LEU A 167 -10.63 -8.90 -3.12
N VAL A 168 -10.66 -8.83 -1.80
CA VAL A 168 -11.84 -8.52 -0.99
C VAL A 168 -11.56 -7.25 -0.18
N LEU A 169 -12.40 -6.23 -0.33
CA LEU A 169 -12.46 -5.08 0.57
C LEU A 169 -13.52 -5.34 1.62
N SER A 170 -13.16 -5.13 2.87
CA SER A 170 -14.09 -5.23 3.99
C SER A 170 -14.19 -3.89 4.73
N GLU A 171 -15.37 -3.57 5.24
CA GLU A 171 -15.59 -2.51 6.21
C GLU A 171 -16.04 -3.13 7.54
N ARG A 172 -15.30 -2.84 8.62
CA ARG A 172 -15.56 -3.40 9.96
C ARG A 172 -15.62 -4.95 9.95
N GLY A 173 -14.73 -5.56 9.18
CA GLY A 173 -14.68 -7.01 9.02
C GLY A 173 -15.79 -7.62 8.17
N VAL A 174 -16.70 -6.81 7.60
CA VAL A 174 -17.77 -7.26 6.70
C VAL A 174 -17.33 -7.02 5.26
N PRO A 175 -17.25 -8.05 4.40
CA PRO A 175 -16.97 -7.88 2.97
C PRO A 175 -18.02 -6.98 2.31
N ILE A 176 -17.55 -5.93 1.63
CA ILE A 176 -18.39 -4.97 0.92
C ILE A 176 -18.11 -4.94 -0.59
N PHE A 177 -16.94 -5.42 -1.01
CA PHE A 177 -16.57 -5.48 -2.41
C PHE A 177 -15.62 -6.64 -2.65
N GLU A 178 -15.79 -7.34 -3.77
CA GLU A 178 -14.91 -8.42 -4.21
C GLU A 178 -14.67 -8.30 -5.72
N THR A 179 -13.42 -8.47 -6.15
CA THR A 179 -13.05 -8.43 -7.57
C THR A 179 -11.93 -9.40 -7.90
N MET A 180 -11.85 -9.75 -9.20
CA MET A 180 -10.77 -10.53 -9.77
C MET A 180 -9.52 -9.66 -9.93
N VAL A 181 -8.36 -10.22 -9.62
CA VAL A 181 -7.08 -9.53 -9.72
C VAL A 181 -6.06 -10.32 -10.55
N GLY A 182 -5.12 -9.61 -11.16
CA GLY A 182 -3.87 -10.18 -11.66
C GLY A 182 -2.84 -10.20 -10.53
N VAL A 183 -2.12 -11.30 -10.37
CA VAL A 183 -1.11 -11.46 -9.33
C VAL A 183 0.27 -11.73 -9.93
N ALA A 184 1.27 -11.85 -9.09
CA ALA A 184 2.65 -12.05 -9.51
C ALA A 184 2.90 -13.41 -10.16
N ARG A 185 3.89 -13.44 -11.04
CA ARG A 185 4.45 -14.66 -11.62
C ARG A 185 5.28 -15.44 -10.59
N GLU A 186 5.48 -16.72 -10.84
CA GLU A 186 6.23 -17.61 -9.94
C GLU A 186 7.69 -17.19 -9.76
N ASP A 187 8.30 -16.56 -10.77
CA ASP A 187 9.70 -16.09 -10.74
C ASP A 187 9.88 -14.77 -9.97
N ALA A 188 8.79 -14.04 -9.70
CA ALA A 188 8.80 -12.80 -8.92
C ALA A 188 7.50 -12.70 -8.08
N PRO A 189 7.31 -13.60 -7.11
CA PRO A 189 6.04 -13.73 -6.38
C PRO A 189 5.74 -12.51 -5.51
N THR A 190 4.45 -12.26 -5.29
CA THR A 190 3.99 -11.33 -4.25
C THR A 190 4.31 -11.95 -2.88
N PRO A 191 5.14 -11.32 -2.04
CA PRO A 191 5.42 -11.82 -0.71
C PRO A 191 4.17 -11.83 0.16
N LEU A 192 3.96 -12.91 0.91
CA LEU A 192 2.89 -12.98 1.88
C LEU A 192 3.20 -12.11 3.09
N GLY A 193 2.18 -11.46 3.66
CA GLY A 193 2.36 -10.62 4.83
C GLY A 193 1.22 -9.64 5.03
N ARG A 194 1.43 -8.79 6.04
CA ARG A 194 0.58 -7.64 6.33
C ARG A 194 1.28 -6.38 5.84
N TYR A 195 0.56 -5.56 5.11
CA TYR A 195 1.05 -4.32 4.51
C TYR A 195 0.04 -3.20 4.74
N TYR A 196 0.45 -1.98 4.53
CA TYR A 196 -0.44 -0.83 4.48
C TYR A 196 -0.12 0.02 3.25
N THR A 197 -1.06 0.86 2.84
CA THR A 197 -0.87 1.81 1.74
C THR A 197 -0.05 3.00 2.23
N THR A 198 1.07 3.26 1.57
CA THR A 198 1.96 4.39 1.89
C THR A 198 1.55 5.66 1.17
N GLU A 199 0.93 5.50 0.01
CA GLU A 199 0.56 6.61 -0.87
C GLU A 199 -0.51 6.18 -1.88
N LEU A 200 -1.25 7.15 -2.40
CA LEU A 200 -2.16 6.99 -3.53
C LEU A 200 -1.70 7.91 -4.64
N LEU A 201 -1.48 7.34 -5.81
CA LEU A 201 -0.96 8.01 -6.97
C LEU A 201 -1.94 7.91 -8.14
N GLN A 202 -2.02 8.99 -8.92
CA GLN A 202 -2.79 9.02 -10.14
C GLN A 202 -1.85 9.12 -11.33
N PRO A 203 -1.67 8.04 -12.10
CA PRO A 203 -0.87 8.08 -13.32
C PRO A 203 -1.39 9.14 -14.31
N PRO A 204 -0.52 9.75 -15.12
CA PRO A 204 -0.90 10.85 -16.01
C PRO A 204 -1.91 10.44 -17.08
N THR A 205 -1.99 9.16 -17.40
CA THR A 205 -2.98 8.60 -18.31
C THR A 205 -3.53 7.27 -17.81
N PRO A 206 -4.83 6.97 -18.02
CA PRO A 206 -5.40 5.68 -17.65
C PRO A 206 -4.91 4.52 -18.54
N ASP A 207 -4.28 4.83 -19.68
CA ASP A 207 -3.65 3.84 -20.58
C ASP A 207 -2.24 3.42 -20.13
N SER A 208 -1.77 3.97 -19.01
CA SER A 208 -0.58 3.53 -18.31
C SER A 208 -0.70 2.05 -17.88
N VAL A 209 0.40 1.35 -17.77
CA VAL A 209 0.45 -0.01 -17.21
C VAL A 209 -0.07 -0.06 -15.76
N TYR A 210 -0.13 1.08 -15.09
CA TYR A 210 -0.67 1.25 -13.74
C TYR A 210 -2.15 1.64 -13.70
N GLY A 211 -2.77 1.85 -14.86
CA GLY A 211 -4.19 2.21 -14.98
C GLY A 211 -4.52 3.60 -14.44
N THR A 212 -5.70 3.76 -13.84
CA THR A 212 -6.22 5.05 -13.36
C THR A 212 -5.64 5.49 -12.03
N TYR A 213 -5.36 4.54 -11.12
CA TYR A 213 -4.83 4.79 -9.78
C TYR A 213 -3.85 3.69 -9.37
N ALA A 214 -2.92 4.05 -8.49
CA ALA A 214 -1.97 3.11 -7.90
C ALA A 214 -1.73 3.44 -6.42
N TYR A 215 -1.93 2.45 -5.57
CA TYR A 215 -1.48 2.48 -4.18
C TYR A 215 -0.08 1.89 -4.08
N GLY A 216 0.87 2.66 -3.53
CA GLY A 216 2.12 2.13 -3.02
C GLY A 216 1.90 1.39 -1.70
N LEU A 217 2.56 0.25 -1.52
CA LEU A 217 2.48 -0.54 -0.30
C LEU A 217 3.77 -0.41 0.53
N SER A 218 3.67 -0.66 1.83
CA SER A 218 4.82 -0.72 2.73
C SER A 218 5.74 -1.94 2.51
N GLY A 219 5.39 -2.81 1.57
CA GLY A 219 6.13 -4.03 1.26
C GLY A 219 6.95 -3.92 -0.01
N TYR A 220 7.93 -4.80 -0.11
CA TYR A 220 8.88 -4.87 -1.22
C TYR A 220 8.98 -6.30 -1.76
N SER A 221 9.28 -6.43 -3.04
CA SER A 221 9.61 -7.72 -3.64
C SER A 221 10.85 -8.31 -2.95
N GLU A 222 10.81 -9.59 -2.62
CA GLU A 222 11.96 -10.31 -2.03
C GLU A 222 12.97 -10.76 -3.10
N VAL A 223 12.58 -10.72 -4.37
CA VAL A 223 13.39 -11.16 -5.51
C VAL A 223 13.93 -9.96 -6.28
N LEU A 224 13.12 -8.93 -6.49
CA LEU A 224 13.50 -7.76 -7.26
C LEU A 224 13.90 -6.63 -6.31
N THR A 225 15.20 -6.39 -6.18
CA THR A 225 15.77 -5.28 -5.39
C THR A 225 15.91 -4.00 -6.19
N GLU A 226 15.92 -4.11 -7.51
CA GLU A 226 15.81 -3.04 -8.49
C GLU A 226 14.86 -3.48 -9.60
N PHE A 227 13.87 -2.67 -9.90
CA PHE A 227 12.92 -2.94 -10.97
C PHE A 227 12.47 -1.63 -11.61
N ALA A 228 12.75 -1.47 -12.91
CA ALA A 228 12.39 -0.31 -13.72
C ALA A 228 12.80 1.05 -13.11
N GLY A 229 13.94 1.11 -12.41
CA GLY A 229 14.47 2.30 -11.74
C GLY A 229 14.00 2.50 -10.28
N GLY A 230 13.02 1.70 -9.82
CA GLY A 230 12.58 1.69 -8.42
C GLY A 230 13.21 0.56 -7.62
N ASP A 231 12.99 0.58 -6.32
CA ASP A 231 13.54 -0.36 -5.35
C ASP A 231 12.73 -1.65 -5.17
N GLY A 232 11.77 -1.91 -6.07
CA GLY A 232 10.90 -3.09 -6.01
C GLY A 232 9.78 -3.00 -4.99
N GLN A 233 9.32 -1.79 -4.66
CA GLN A 233 8.13 -1.56 -3.85
C GLN A 233 6.91 -2.23 -4.49
N LEU A 234 6.08 -2.86 -3.67
CA LEU A 234 4.82 -3.48 -4.10
C LEU A 234 3.72 -2.43 -4.24
N GLY A 235 2.75 -2.72 -5.11
CA GLY A 235 1.59 -1.86 -5.29
C GLY A 235 0.30 -2.62 -5.57
N ILE A 236 -0.82 -1.93 -5.39
CA ILE A 236 -2.14 -2.31 -5.88
C ILE A 236 -2.56 -1.23 -6.86
N HIS A 237 -2.78 -1.59 -8.13
CA HIS A 237 -3.02 -0.59 -9.17
C HIS A 237 -3.97 -1.10 -10.27
N GLY A 238 -4.46 -0.19 -11.10
CA GLY A 238 -5.22 -0.52 -12.29
C GLY A 238 -4.37 -1.23 -13.36
N THR A 239 -4.93 -1.41 -14.54
CA THR A 239 -4.19 -1.98 -15.67
C THR A 239 -4.73 -1.45 -17.00
N ASN A 240 -3.85 -1.32 -17.98
CA ASN A 240 -4.22 -1.09 -19.36
C ASN A 240 -4.52 -2.40 -20.14
N ASP A 241 -4.28 -3.56 -19.51
CA ASP A 241 -4.59 -4.87 -20.08
C ASP A 241 -5.45 -5.72 -19.14
N PRO A 242 -6.77 -5.48 -19.09
CA PRO A 242 -7.67 -6.23 -18.20
C PRO A 242 -7.84 -7.70 -18.60
N SER A 243 -7.39 -8.12 -19.79
CA SER A 243 -7.45 -9.53 -20.21
C SER A 243 -6.50 -10.43 -19.40
N THR A 244 -5.57 -9.84 -18.67
CA THR A 244 -4.58 -10.55 -17.82
C THR A 244 -5.07 -10.78 -16.38
N LEU A 245 -6.22 -10.23 -16.00
CA LEU A 245 -6.81 -10.48 -14.69
C LEU A 245 -7.20 -11.95 -14.55
N GLY A 246 -7.06 -12.50 -13.35
CA GLY A 246 -7.23 -13.93 -13.08
C GLY A 246 -6.02 -14.77 -13.48
N THR A 247 -4.87 -14.16 -13.72
CA THR A 247 -3.63 -14.85 -14.11
C THR A 247 -2.40 -14.34 -13.34
N ASN A 248 -1.31 -15.09 -13.46
CA ASN A 248 0.00 -14.71 -12.94
C ASN A 248 0.72 -13.83 -13.96
N VAL A 249 0.66 -12.50 -13.79
CA VAL A 249 1.06 -11.53 -14.84
C VAL A 249 2.08 -10.51 -14.36
N SER A 250 2.13 -10.20 -13.06
CA SER A 250 2.95 -9.11 -12.53
C SER A 250 4.32 -9.59 -12.03
N SER A 251 5.12 -8.64 -11.56
CA SER A 251 6.41 -8.86 -10.91
C SER A 251 6.35 -8.56 -9.39
N GLY A 252 5.18 -8.74 -8.77
CA GLY A 252 4.93 -8.53 -7.35
C GLY A 252 3.64 -7.76 -7.05
N CYS A 253 3.26 -6.80 -7.90
CA CYS A 253 2.08 -5.98 -7.72
C CYS A 253 0.77 -6.75 -7.93
N ILE A 254 -0.32 -6.22 -7.37
CA ILE A 254 -1.68 -6.69 -7.57
C ILE A 254 -2.35 -5.77 -8.59
N ARG A 255 -2.87 -6.34 -9.69
CA ARG A 255 -3.53 -5.58 -10.77
C ARG A 255 -5.03 -5.73 -10.70
N LEU A 256 -5.75 -4.62 -10.85
CA LEU A 256 -7.21 -4.55 -10.88
C LEU A 256 -7.71 -3.99 -12.21
N HIS A 257 -8.99 -4.18 -12.50
CA HIS A 257 -9.67 -3.38 -13.51
C HIS A 257 -9.66 -1.90 -13.09
N ASN A 258 -9.58 -0.97 -14.06
CA ASN A 258 -9.52 0.46 -13.78
C ASN A 258 -10.75 0.99 -13.03
N ASP A 259 -11.94 0.45 -13.34
CA ASP A 259 -13.15 0.81 -12.61
C ASP A 259 -13.11 0.32 -11.16
N ASP A 260 -12.53 -0.86 -10.92
CA ASP A 260 -12.45 -1.46 -9.59
C ASP A 260 -11.45 -0.74 -8.68
N ILE A 261 -10.25 -0.39 -9.21
CA ILE A 261 -9.29 0.40 -8.43
C ILE A 261 -9.86 1.78 -8.09
N SER A 262 -10.69 2.35 -8.97
CA SER A 262 -11.34 3.64 -8.72
C SER A 262 -12.42 3.58 -7.62
N LEU A 263 -12.98 2.40 -7.34
CA LEU A 263 -13.88 2.19 -6.20
C LEU A 263 -13.15 2.13 -4.85
N LEU A 264 -11.83 1.89 -4.84
CA LEU A 264 -11.01 1.86 -3.63
C LEU A 264 -10.53 3.26 -3.21
N VAL A 265 -10.72 4.29 -4.05
CA VAL A 265 -10.37 5.70 -3.83
C VAL A 265 -11.56 6.47 -3.28
#